data_a90228dae1898aa97b8bdbc568b96efa
#
_entry.id   a90228dae1898aa97b8bdbc568b96efa
#
_cell.length_a   1.000
_cell.length_b   1.000
_cell.length_c   1.000
_cell.angle_alpha   90.00
_cell.angle_beta   90.00
_cell.angle_gamma   90.00
#
_symmetry.space_group_name_H-M   'P 1'
#
loop_
_entity.id
_entity.type
_entity.pdbx_description
1 polymer ?
#
loop_
_entity_poly.entity_id
_entity_poly.type
_entity_poly.pdbx_seq_one_letter_code
_entity_poly.pdbx_strand_id
1 'polypeptide(L)' 'MVSQKETNYVDTQEAARMLGVNQRAVRNLVVRRRLESKREGEGAATRLLVSVASLEKLLSER' A
#
# COMPACT_ATOMS: atom_id res chain seq x y z
N MET A 1 22.19 2.01 5.77
CA MET A 1 21.95 1.42 4.97
C MET A 1 20.79 0.66 5.04
N VAL A 2 20.42 0.21 5.79
CA VAL A 2 19.38 -0.59 5.83
C VAL A 2 18.05 -0.08 5.92
N SER A 3 17.87 1.14 5.98
CA SER A 3 16.57 1.67 6.17
C SER A 3 15.75 1.69 4.90
N GLN A 4 16.26 1.24 3.83
CA GLN A 4 15.50 1.26 2.68
C GLN A 4 14.28 0.46 2.74
N LYS A 5 14.23 -0.58 3.49
CA LYS A 5 13.08 -1.38 3.54
C LYS A 5 11.91 -0.65 4.07
N GLU A 6 12.15 0.40 4.80
CA GLU A 6 11.06 1.13 5.36
C GLU A 6 10.36 1.95 4.34
N THR A 7 10.96 2.18 3.21
CA THR A 7 10.35 3.00 2.22
C THR A 7 9.87 2.20 1.03
N ASN A 8 9.76 0.90 1.17
CA ASN A 8 9.23 0.11 0.09
C ASN A 8 7.75 0.31 -0.04
N TYR A 9 7.34 0.78 -1.20
CA TYR A 9 5.93 1.00 -1.48
C TYR A 9 5.60 0.38 -2.82
N VAL A 10 4.37 -0.04 -2.97
CA VAL A 10 3.87 -0.60 -4.22
C VAL A 10 2.57 0.10 -4.56
N ASP A 11 2.16 0.04 -5.81
CA ASP A 11 0.91 0.68 -6.19
C ASP A 11 -0.27 -0.19 -5.73
N THR A 12 -1.49 0.32 -5.92
CA THR A 12 -2.65 -0.39 -5.45
C THR A 12 -2.88 -1.68 -6.20
N GLN A 13 -2.47 -1.74 -7.46
CA GLN A 13 -2.62 -2.96 -8.22
C GLN A 13 -1.75 -4.07 -7.66
N GLU A 14 -0.51 -3.76 -7.36
CA GLU A 14 0.39 -4.73 -6.78
C GLU A 14 -0.06 -5.12 -5.37
N ALA A 15 -0.51 -4.15 -4.60
CA ALA A 15 -1.01 -4.44 -3.25
C ALA A 15 -2.21 -5.38 -3.33
N ALA A 16 -3.09 -5.17 -4.30
CA ALA A 16 -4.25 -6.04 -4.46
C ALA A 16 -3.81 -7.47 -4.77
N ARG A 17 -2.80 -7.61 -5.59
CA ARG A 17 -2.29 -8.92 -5.89
C ARG A 17 -1.73 -9.59 -4.67
N MET A 18 -0.97 -8.86 -3.89
CA MET A 18 -0.34 -9.41 -2.69
C MET A 18 -1.38 -9.85 -1.67
N LEU A 19 -2.49 -9.12 -1.59
CA LEU A 19 -3.53 -9.47 -0.63
C LEU A 19 -4.57 -10.43 -1.20
N GLY A 20 -4.57 -10.64 -2.49
CA GLY A 20 -5.57 -11.49 -3.10
C GLY A 20 -6.93 -10.86 -3.18
N VAL A 21 -6.98 -9.54 -3.33
CA VAL A 21 -8.25 -8.80 -3.40
C VAL A 21 -8.19 -7.85 -4.58
N ASN A 22 -9.26 -7.11 -4.82
CA ASN A 22 -9.24 -6.14 -5.91
C ASN A 22 -8.74 -4.79 -5.41
N GLN A 23 -8.53 -3.86 -6.33
CA GLN A 23 -7.98 -2.56 -5.97
C GLN A 23 -8.93 -1.76 -5.09
N ARG A 24 -10.23 -1.94 -5.29
CA ARG A 24 -11.19 -1.23 -4.47
C ARG A 24 -11.05 -1.62 -3.01
N ALA A 25 -10.82 -2.90 -2.74
CA ALA A 25 -10.63 -3.36 -1.38
C ALA A 25 -9.37 -2.76 -0.77
N VAL A 26 -8.31 -2.62 -1.58
CA VAL A 26 -7.08 -2.00 -1.09
C VAL A 26 -7.35 -0.55 -0.71
N ARG A 27 -8.10 0.18 -1.54
CA ARG A 27 -8.40 1.57 -1.24
C ARG A 27 -9.23 1.69 0.03
N ASN A 28 -10.15 0.77 0.22
CA ASN A 28 -10.96 0.77 1.45
C ASN A 28 -10.09 0.55 2.68
N LEU A 29 -9.11 -0.32 2.58
CA LEU A 29 -8.20 -0.55 3.70
C LEU A 29 -7.38 0.70 4.00
N VAL A 30 -6.98 1.42 2.97
CA VAL A 30 -6.25 2.66 3.16
C VAL A 30 -7.13 3.70 3.84
N VAL A 31 -8.38 3.82 3.41
CA VAL A 31 -9.30 4.78 3.99
C VAL A 31 -9.56 4.47 5.45
N ARG A 32 -9.59 3.21 5.80
CA ARG A 32 -9.81 2.80 7.18
C ARG A 32 -8.54 2.79 7.98
N ARG A 33 -7.45 3.24 7.36
CA ARG A 33 -6.16 3.32 8.03
C ARG A 33 -5.62 1.96 8.47
N ARG A 34 -6.03 0.93 7.74
CA ARG A 34 -5.50 -0.40 8.00
C ARG A 34 -4.21 -0.62 7.24
N LEU A 35 -3.94 0.18 6.22
CA LEU A 35 -2.71 0.13 5.47
C LEU A 35 -2.11 1.52 5.43
N GLU A 36 -0.80 1.59 5.54
CA GLU A 36 -0.11 2.85 5.40
C GLU A 36 0.09 3.14 3.93
N SER A 37 -0.09 4.38 3.55
CA SER A 37 0.02 4.75 2.15
C SER A 37 0.61 6.13 2.02
N LYS A 38 1.01 6.47 0.80
CA LYS A 38 1.42 7.83 0.51
C LYS A 38 1.07 8.13 -0.93
N ARG A 39 1.04 9.38 -1.28
CA ARG A 39 0.79 9.77 -2.65
C ARG A 39 2.07 10.29 -3.25
N GLU A 40 2.27 9.96 -4.52
CA GLU A 40 3.46 10.38 -5.20
C GLU A 40 3.06 10.99 -6.53
N GLY A 41 3.73 12.07 -6.94
CA GLY A 41 3.40 12.77 -8.15
C GLY A 41 3.00 14.19 -7.87
N GLU A 42 2.66 14.92 -8.92
CA GLU A 42 2.27 16.30 -8.78
C GLU A 42 0.99 16.56 -9.52
N GLY A 43 0.20 17.48 -9.03
CA GLY A 43 -1.03 17.89 -9.67
C GLY A 43 -1.96 16.73 -9.84
N ALA A 44 -2.52 16.61 -11.03
CA ALA A 44 -3.46 15.54 -11.27
C ALA A 44 -2.81 14.20 -11.53
N ALA A 45 -1.51 14.18 -11.62
CA ALA A 45 -0.81 12.93 -11.93
C ALA A 45 -0.28 12.24 -10.69
N THR A 46 -1.04 12.22 -9.63
CA THR A 46 -0.61 11.55 -8.42
C THR A 46 -1.08 10.12 -8.42
N ARG A 47 -0.36 9.28 -7.73
CA ARG A 47 -0.79 7.91 -7.57
C ARG A 47 -0.62 7.49 -6.13
N LEU A 48 -1.44 6.56 -5.72
CA LEU A 48 -1.45 6.08 -4.37
C LEU A 48 -0.52 4.89 -4.25
N LEU A 49 0.36 4.92 -3.28
CA LEU A 49 1.30 3.83 -3.02
C LEU A 49 1.03 3.30 -1.62
N VAL A 50 1.23 2.02 -1.44
CA VAL A 50 0.94 1.35 -0.19
C VAL A 50 2.21 0.75 0.37
N SER A 51 2.41 0.88 1.66
CA SER A 51 3.60 0.37 2.32
C SER A 51 3.62 -1.15 2.32
N VAL A 52 4.70 -1.73 1.85
CA VAL A 52 4.85 -3.19 1.86
C VAL A 52 4.87 -3.70 3.30
N ALA A 53 5.46 -2.95 4.20
CA ALA A 53 5.49 -3.38 5.60
C ALA A 53 4.09 -3.49 6.17
N SER A 54 3.20 -2.55 5.83
CA SER A 54 1.84 -2.63 6.34
C SER A 54 1.08 -3.76 5.68
N LEU A 55 1.38 -4.08 4.42
CA LEU A 55 0.76 -5.21 3.76
C LEU A 55 1.18 -6.51 4.44
N GLU A 56 2.43 -6.64 4.75
CA GLU A 56 2.93 -7.85 5.39
C GLU A 56 2.34 -8.00 6.78
N LYS A 57 2.22 -6.91 7.49
CA LYS A 57 1.63 -6.95 8.80
C LYS A 57 0.18 -7.40 8.73
N LEU A 58 -0.58 -6.88 7.79
CA LEU A 58 -1.97 -7.26 7.62
C LEU A 58 -2.09 -8.72 7.26
N LEU A 59 -1.24 -9.21 6.39
CA LEU A 59 -1.26 -10.61 6.01
C LEU A 59 -0.93 -11.51 7.20
N SER A 60 -0.04 -11.07 8.04
CA SER A 60 0.34 -11.85 9.18
C SER A 60 -0.74 -11.90 10.24
N GLU A 61 -1.66 -10.95 10.22
CA GLU A 61 -2.74 -10.93 11.19
C GLU A 61 -3.94 -11.77 10.76
N ARG A 62 -3.94 -12.32 9.57
CA ARG A 62 -5.10 -13.09 9.09
C ARG A 62 -5.12 -14.56 9.49
#